data_758ffc39eeb7e129df0c4f5ccaff91f8
#
_entry.id   758ffc39eeb7e129df0c4f5ccaff91f8
#
_cell.length_a   1.000
_cell.length_b   1.000
_cell.length_c   1.000
_cell.angle_alpha   90.00
_cell.angle_beta   90.00
_cell.angle_gamma   90.00
#
_symmetry.space_group_name_H-M   'P 1'
#
loop_
_entity.id
_entity.type
_entity.pdbx_description
1 polymer ?
#
loop_
_entity_poly.entity_id
_entity_poly.type
_entity_poly.pdbx_seq_one_letter_code
_entity_poly.pdbx_strand_id
1 'polypeptide(L)'
;THICTLEANGSEILFLGLDDPLKIGSLEVGWIFVDEVIELDEADYMMLLGRLRLPTVPFRQMFMATNPASPQHYLYKRFFLDKDPDRRVIECNTLDNPFTPQDYKDTLMKMTGRYKDRYVLGKWIGFEGLVYDHVGVQDIVIEPFEIPSHWRRYCSIDFGYTNPFVCQWWACCPEDEEIPEGVINTEGNCIIPARKGWYLYREIYYSKRLVEI
;
A
#
# COMPACT_ATOMS: atom_id res chain seq x y z
N THR A 1 -30.87 -8.48 0.11
CA THR A 1 -30.53 -8.26 -1.31
C THR A 1 -31.59 -7.35 -1.92
N HIS A 2 -31.15 -6.24 -2.51
CA HIS A 2 -32.01 -5.38 -3.31
C HIS A 2 -31.69 -5.63 -4.79
N ILE A 3 -32.72 -5.69 -5.61
CA ILE A 3 -32.60 -5.91 -7.05
C ILE A 3 -33.23 -4.72 -7.77
N CYS A 4 -32.51 -4.13 -8.70
CA CYS A 4 -33.03 -3.13 -9.63
C CYS A 4 -33.02 -3.72 -11.04
N THR A 5 -34.18 -3.77 -11.69
CA THR A 5 -34.33 -4.23 -13.07
C THR A 5 -34.43 -3.03 -13.99
N LEU A 6 -33.58 -2.99 -15.02
CA LEU A 6 -33.63 -1.97 -16.06
C LEU A 6 -34.72 -2.34 -17.10
N GLU A 7 -35.79 -1.57 -17.15
CA GLU A 7 -36.93 -1.85 -18.05
C GLU A 7 -36.54 -1.88 -19.54
N ALA A 8 -35.51 -1.12 -19.91
CA ALA A 8 -35.09 -0.98 -21.31
C ALA A 8 -34.57 -2.29 -21.93
N ASN A 9 -33.96 -3.17 -21.13
CA ASN A 9 -33.30 -4.37 -21.64
C ASN A 9 -33.35 -5.59 -20.68
N GLY A 10 -34.07 -5.47 -19.57
CA GLY A 10 -34.22 -6.54 -18.59
C GLY A 10 -32.94 -6.86 -17.77
N SER A 11 -31.90 -6.03 -17.87
CA SER A 11 -30.70 -6.22 -17.04
C SER A 11 -31.02 -5.99 -15.57
N GLU A 12 -30.39 -6.79 -14.73
CA GLU A 12 -30.55 -6.70 -13.27
C GLU A 12 -29.29 -6.20 -12.60
N ILE A 13 -29.46 -5.29 -11.65
CA ILE A 13 -28.38 -4.83 -10.75
C ILE A 13 -28.72 -5.38 -9.36
N LEU A 14 -27.82 -6.18 -8.83
CA LEU A 14 -27.91 -6.77 -7.51
C LEU A 14 -27.09 -5.93 -6.52
N PHE A 15 -27.73 -5.45 -5.44
CA PHE A 15 -27.04 -4.76 -4.35
C PHE A 15 -26.85 -5.74 -3.18
N LEU A 16 -25.59 -6.04 -2.85
CA LEU A 16 -25.21 -7.05 -1.88
C LEU A 16 -24.18 -6.48 -0.91
N GLY A 17 -24.30 -6.86 0.37
CA GLY A 17 -23.19 -6.74 1.31
C GLY A 17 -22.27 -7.96 1.21
N LEU A 18 -21.00 -7.80 1.56
CA LEU A 18 -19.98 -8.86 1.56
C LEU A 18 -19.84 -9.54 2.94
N ASP A 19 -20.79 -9.31 3.83
CA ASP A 19 -20.88 -9.92 5.16
C ASP A 19 -21.08 -11.45 5.15
N ASP A 20 -21.53 -12.00 4.02
CA ASP A 20 -21.74 -13.43 3.84
C ASP A 20 -21.22 -13.88 2.45
N PRO A 21 -19.99 -14.44 2.38
CA PRO A 21 -19.40 -14.92 1.12
C PRO A 21 -20.24 -16.00 0.41
N LEU A 22 -21.07 -16.76 1.14
CA LEU A 22 -21.91 -17.80 0.54
C LEU A 22 -22.97 -17.21 -0.41
N LYS A 23 -23.46 -16.00 -0.15
CA LYS A 23 -24.43 -15.31 -1.02
C LYS A 23 -23.85 -15.00 -2.40
N ILE A 24 -22.54 -14.85 -2.49
CA ILE A 24 -21.82 -14.48 -3.70
C ILE A 24 -21.36 -15.72 -4.46
N GLY A 25 -21.17 -16.83 -3.75
CA GLY A 25 -20.58 -18.06 -4.29
C GLY A 25 -21.29 -18.64 -5.52
N SER A 26 -22.58 -18.41 -5.67
CA SER A 26 -23.41 -18.95 -6.78
C SER A 26 -23.63 -17.96 -7.95
N LEU A 27 -23.15 -16.72 -7.85
CA LEU A 27 -23.42 -15.68 -8.83
C LEU A 27 -22.62 -15.89 -10.13
N GLU A 28 -23.26 -15.51 -11.24
CA GLU A 28 -22.63 -15.32 -12.54
C GLU A 28 -23.00 -13.94 -13.04
N VAL A 29 -22.01 -13.05 -13.11
CA VAL A 29 -22.24 -11.66 -13.47
C VAL A 29 -21.29 -11.21 -14.58
N GLY A 30 -21.74 -10.23 -15.36
CA GLY A 30 -20.92 -9.62 -16.40
C GLY A 30 -20.15 -8.42 -15.89
N TRP A 31 -20.60 -7.83 -14.79
CA TRP A 31 -20.05 -6.60 -14.26
C TRP A 31 -20.15 -6.57 -12.73
N ILE A 32 -19.12 -6.06 -12.07
CA ILE A 32 -19.07 -5.88 -10.63
C ILE A 32 -18.59 -4.47 -10.32
N PHE A 33 -19.24 -3.80 -9.40
CA PHE A 33 -18.72 -2.61 -8.72
C PHE A 33 -18.55 -2.93 -7.24
N VAL A 34 -17.37 -2.61 -6.71
CA VAL A 34 -17.06 -2.73 -5.28
C VAL A 34 -16.73 -1.36 -4.74
N ASP A 35 -17.52 -0.89 -3.81
CA ASP A 35 -17.22 0.32 -3.04
C ASP A 35 -16.38 -0.03 -1.82
N GLU A 36 -15.48 0.86 -1.43
CA GLU A 36 -14.52 0.66 -0.33
C GLU A 36 -13.80 -0.70 -0.38
N VAL A 37 -13.28 -1.06 -1.56
CA VAL A 37 -12.61 -2.36 -1.77
C VAL A 37 -11.42 -2.61 -0.85
N ILE A 38 -10.93 -1.57 -0.18
CA ILE A 38 -9.87 -1.69 0.83
C ILE A 38 -10.27 -2.54 2.04
N GLU A 39 -11.59 -2.68 2.29
CA GLU A 39 -12.11 -3.47 3.40
C GLU A 39 -12.15 -4.98 3.08
N LEU A 40 -11.98 -5.35 1.80
CA LEU A 40 -11.92 -6.75 1.40
C LEU A 40 -10.53 -7.34 1.61
N ASP A 41 -10.50 -8.58 2.04
CA ASP A 41 -9.28 -9.36 1.97
C ASP A 41 -8.99 -9.87 0.53
N GLU A 42 -7.80 -10.40 0.31
CA GLU A 42 -7.41 -10.89 -1.01
C GLU A 42 -8.21 -12.11 -1.46
N ALA A 43 -8.70 -12.93 -0.54
CA ALA A 43 -9.51 -14.10 -0.86
C ALA A 43 -10.88 -13.70 -1.36
N ASP A 44 -11.51 -12.71 -0.74
CA ASP A 44 -12.79 -12.15 -1.19
C ASP A 44 -12.68 -11.50 -2.55
N TYR A 45 -11.62 -10.72 -2.78
CA TYR A 45 -11.32 -10.14 -4.08
C TYR A 45 -11.20 -11.23 -5.17
N MET A 46 -10.47 -12.30 -4.90
CA MET A 46 -10.30 -13.42 -5.84
C MET A 46 -11.62 -14.17 -6.08
N MET A 47 -12.43 -14.31 -5.04
CA MET A 47 -13.76 -14.90 -5.17
C MET A 47 -14.65 -14.08 -6.10
N LEU A 48 -14.68 -12.76 -5.96
CA LEU A 48 -15.45 -11.87 -6.83
C LEU A 48 -14.98 -11.95 -8.29
N LEU A 49 -13.67 -11.97 -8.53
CA LEU A 49 -13.13 -12.18 -9.87
C LEU A 49 -13.65 -13.48 -10.51
N GLY A 50 -13.75 -14.55 -9.73
CA GLY A 50 -14.31 -15.82 -10.18
C GLY A 50 -15.81 -15.78 -10.53
N ARG A 51 -16.53 -14.72 -10.19
CA ARG A 51 -17.96 -14.52 -10.54
C ARG A 51 -18.15 -13.77 -11.85
N LEU A 52 -17.13 -13.13 -12.40
CA LEU A 52 -17.15 -12.47 -13.70
C LEU A 52 -17.11 -13.48 -14.85
N ARG A 53 -18.16 -14.27 -14.98
CA ARG A 53 -18.20 -15.40 -15.94
C ARG A 53 -19.48 -15.49 -16.77
N LEU A 54 -20.37 -14.49 -16.69
CA LEU A 54 -21.61 -14.49 -17.47
C LEU A 54 -21.28 -14.56 -18.97
N PRO A 55 -21.75 -15.60 -19.71
CA PRO A 55 -21.33 -15.80 -21.09
C PRO A 55 -22.03 -14.88 -22.09
N THR A 56 -23.17 -14.30 -21.72
CA THR A 56 -24.04 -13.53 -22.62
C THR A 56 -23.60 -12.08 -22.82
N VAL A 57 -22.55 -11.63 -22.12
CA VAL A 57 -22.05 -10.25 -22.26
C VAL A 57 -20.79 -10.19 -23.11
N PRO A 58 -20.59 -9.10 -23.89
CA PRO A 58 -19.45 -8.98 -24.80
C PRO A 58 -18.10 -8.85 -24.06
N PHE A 59 -18.09 -8.31 -22.87
CA PHE A 59 -16.91 -8.19 -22.00
C PHE A 59 -17.33 -8.28 -20.53
N ARG A 60 -16.36 -8.61 -19.69
CA ARG A 60 -16.55 -8.69 -18.23
C ARG A 60 -15.60 -7.75 -17.57
N GLN A 61 -16.09 -7.02 -16.57
CA GLN A 61 -15.29 -5.99 -15.93
C GLN A 61 -15.64 -5.85 -14.45
N MET A 62 -14.61 -5.57 -13.64
CA MET A 62 -14.74 -5.16 -12.26
C MET A 62 -14.25 -3.72 -12.12
N PHE A 63 -15.09 -2.88 -11.53
CA PHE A 63 -14.74 -1.54 -11.07
C PHE A 63 -14.67 -1.53 -9.56
N MET A 64 -13.74 -0.77 -9.06
CA MET A 64 -13.53 -0.68 -7.62
C MET A 64 -13.25 0.76 -7.24
N ALA A 65 -13.75 1.18 -6.09
CA ALA A 65 -13.45 2.47 -5.52
C ALA A 65 -12.92 2.30 -4.10
N THR A 66 -11.95 3.12 -3.73
CA THR A 66 -11.41 3.12 -2.37
C THR A 66 -10.54 4.35 -2.11
N ASN A 67 -10.39 4.69 -0.85
CA ASN A 67 -9.33 5.55 -0.39
C ASN A 67 -8.03 4.75 -0.22
N PRO A 68 -6.84 5.37 -0.43
CA PRO A 68 -5.57 4.71 -0.21
C PRO A 68 -5.39 4.26 1.25
N ALA A 69 -4.63 3.18 1.44
CA ALA A 69 -4.25 2.67 2.75
C ALA A 69 -2.73 2.40 2.82
N SER A 70 -2.33 1.34 3.51
CA SER A 70 -0.93 0.94 3.58
C SER A 70 -0.42 0.42 2.22
N PRO A 71 0.82 0.77 1.81
CA PRO A 71 1.47 0.17 0.64
C PRO A 71 1.68 -1.35 0.76
N GLN A 72 1.54 -1.91 1.95
CA GLN A 72 1.61 -3.35 2.18
C GLN A 72 0.33 -4.09 1.81
N HIS A 73 -0.74 -3.36 1.57
CA HIS A 73 -2.03 -3.93 1.19
C HIS A 73 -1.94 -4.61 -0.19
N TYR A 74 -2.65 -5.74 -0.39
CA TYR A 74 -2.60 -6.51 -1.63
C TYR A 74 -3.02 -5.71 -2.87
N LEU A 75 -3.95 -4.75 -2.73
CA LEU A 75 -4.37 -3.86 -3.82
C LEU A 75 -3.21 -3.01 -4.33
N TYR A 76 -2.39 -2.44 -3.43
CA TYR A 76 -1.23 -1.66 -3.87
C TYR A 76 -0.27 -2.52 -4.69
N LYS A 77 0.04 -3.71 -4.21
CA LYS A 77 0.88 -4.65 -4.93
C LYS A 77 0.32 -4.96 -6.32
N ARG A 78 -0.97 -5.35 -6.39
CA ARG A 78 -1.61 -5.77 -7.62
C ARG A 78 -1.81 -4.67 -8.66
N PHE A 79 -2.02 -3.43 -8.22
CA PHE A 79 -2.40 -2.33 -9.11
C PHE A 79 -1.26 -1.33 -9.37
N PHE A 80 -0.26 -1.25 -8.48
CA PHE A 80 0.84 -0.31 -8.63
C PHE A 80 2.19 -0.99 -8.87
N LEU A 81 2.42 -2.17 -8.26
CA LEU A 81 3.70 -2.87 -8.41
C LEU A 81 3.68 -3.92 -9.53
N ASP A 82 2.61 -4.72 -9.60
CA ASP A 82 2.46 -5.73 -10.63
C ASP A 82 2.02 -5.06 -11.95
N LYS A 83 2.82 -5.21 -12.98
CA LYS A 83 2.50 -4.68 -14.31
C LYS A 83 1.59 -5.66 -15.07
N ASP A 84 0.30 -5.47 -14.93
CA ASP A 84 -0.72 -6.25 -15.64
C ASP A 84 -1.44 -5.33 -16.64
N PRO A 85 -1.39 -5.60 -17.95
CA PRO A 85 -2.00 -4.75 -18.97
C PRO A 85 -3.53 -4.68 -18.87
N ASP A 86 -4.15 -5.65 -18.21
CA ASP A 86 -5.61 -5.72 -18.05
C ASP A 86 -6.10 -4.91 -16.84
N ARG A 87 -5.18 -4.34 -16.06
CA ARG A 87 -5.50 -3.51 -14.89
C ARG A 87 -5.18 -2.05 -15.14
N ARG A 88 -6.07 -1.21 -14.66
CA ARG A 88 -5.88 0.24 -14.72
C ARG A 88 -6.23 0.89 -13.41
N VAL A 89 -5.48 1.92 -13.05
CA VAL A 89 -5.75 2.79 -11.91
C VAL A 89 -6.11 4.16 -12.42
N ILE A 90 -7.14 4.75 -11.83
CA ILE A 90 -7.50 6.15 -12.00
C ILE A 90 -7.35 6.79 -10.64
N GLU A 91 -6.37 7.65 -10.50
CA GLU A 91 -6.15 8.42 -9.28
C GLU A 91 -6.95 9.71 -9.36
N CYS A 92 -7.75 9.94 -8.34
CA CYS A 92 -8.61 11.12 -8.22
C CYS A 92 -8.29 11.85 -6.92
N ASN A 93 -8.33 13.16 -6.98
CA ASN A 93 -8.09 14.02 -5.84
C ASN A 93 -9.37 14.82 -5.52
N THR A 94 -9.71 14.93 -4.26
CA THR A 94 -10.88 15.71 -3.83
C THR A 94 -10.82 17.17 -4.27
N LEU A 95 -9.60 17.74 -4.36
CA LEU A 95 -9.39 19.12 -4.79
C LEU A 95 -9.71 19.33 -6.27
N ASP A 96 -9.62 18.29 -7.09
CA ASP A 96 -9.90 18.35 -8.53
C ASP A 96 -11.41 18.27 -8.82
N ASN A 97 -12.22 17.91 -7.83
CA ASN A 97 -13.66 17.86 -7.98
C ASN A 97 -14.26 19.28 -7.97
N PRO A 98 -14.82 19.75 -9.10
CA PRO A 98 -15.39 21.10 -9.19
C PRO A 98 -16.66 21.31 -8.33
N PHE A 99 -17.33 20.22 -7.95
CA PHE A 99 -18.56 20.27 -7.16
C PHE A 99 -18.30 20.24 -5.65
N THR A 100 -17.07 20.08 -5.22
CA THR A 100 -16.72 20.10 -3.79
C THR A 100 -16.84 21.54 -3.24
N PRO A 101 -17.60 21.76 -2.15
CA PRO A 101 -17.72 23.07 -1.52
C PRO A 101 -16.37 23.66 -1.11
N GLN A 102 -16.24 24.99 -1.24
CA GLN A 102 -14.97 25.65 -0.98
C GLN A 102 -14.53 25.57 0.49
N ASP A 103 -15.46 25.70 1.43
CA ASP A 103 -15.22 25.58 2.87
C ASP A 103 -14.67 24.19 3.25
N TYR A 104 -15.14 23.14 2.56
CA TYR A 104 -14.61 21.80 2.73
C TYR A 104 -13.17 21.69 2.17
N LYS A 105 -12.91 22.25 1.00
CA LYS A 105 -11.55 22.31 0.43
C LYS A 105 -10.60 23.05 1.36
N ASP A 106 -11.03 24.17 1.92
CA ASP A 106 -10.25 24.96 2.87
C ASP A 106 -9.94 24.17 4.16
N THR A 107 -10.90 23.35 4.60
CA THR A 107 -10.70 22.44 5.73
C THR A 107 -9.65 21.36 5.42
N LEU A 108 -9.73 20.73 4.26
CA LEU A 108 -8.76 19.74 3.82
C LEU A 108 -7.34 20.33 3.70
N MET A 109 -7.23 21.56 3.19
CA MET A 109 -5.93 22.23 3.03
C MET A 109 -5.25 22.57 4.37
N LYS A 110 -6.01 22.66 5.47
CA LYS A 110 -5.46 22.83 6.82
C LYS A 110 -4.87 21.54 7.40
N MET A 111 -5.19 20.38 6.82
CA MET A 111 -4.57 19.12 7.22
C MET A 111 -3.07 19.15 6.94
N THR A 112 -2.30 18.51 7.83
CA THR A 112 -0.84 18.43 7.73
C THR A 112 -0.37 16.98 7.87
N GLY A 113 0.89 16.73 7.51
CA GLY A 113 1.50 15.41 7.65
C GLY A 113 0.76 14.31 6.87
N ARG A 114 0.75 13.11 7.40
CA ARG A 114 0.19 11.91 6.74
C ARG A 114 -1.30 11.97 6.48
N TYR A 115 -2.05 12.70 7.29
CA TYR A 115 -3.48 12.89 7.04
C TYR A 115 -3.70 13.67 5.73
N LYS A 116 -2.92 14.72 5.50
CA LYS A 116 -2.94 15.43 4.22
C LYS A 116 -2.54 14.53 3.08
N ASP A 117 -1.45 13.79 3.23
CA ASP A 117 -0.94 12.89 2.19
C ASP A 117 -2.00 11.84 1.80
N ARG A 118 -2.67 11.22 2.77
CA ARG A 118 -3.66 10.18 2.49
C ARG A 118 -4.99 10.73 2.00
N TYR A 119 -5.60 11.68 2.72
CA TYR A 119 -6.97 12.10 2.46
C TYR A 119 -7.08 13.27 1.46
N VAL A 120 -6.00 14.04 1.28
CA VAL A 120 -6.00 15.15 0.34
C VAL A 120 -5.24 14.78 -0.94
N LEU A 121 -4.07 14.18 -0.83
CA LEU A 121 -3.21 13.86 -1.96
C LEU A 121 -3.37 12.43 -2.48
N GLY A 122 -4.20 11.61 -1.84
CA GLY A 122 -4.47 10.24 -2.29
C GLY A 122 -3.27 9.30 -2.25
N LYS A 123 -2.27 9.55 -1.39
CA LYS A 123 -1.08 8.72 -1.31
C LYS A 123 -1.31 7.46 -0.49
N TRP A 124 -0.75 6.35 -0.95
CA TRP A 124 -0.71 5.11 -0.20
C TRP A 124 0.31 5.20 0.93
N ILE A 125 -0.17 5.37 2.15
CA ILE A 125 0.65 5.46 3.36
C ILE A 125 -0.02 4.72 4.52
N GLY A 126 0.80 4.01 5.31
CA GLY A 126 0.32 3.31 6.51
C GLY A 126 0.22 4.24 7.72
N PHE A 127 -0.82 4.04 8.53
CA PHE A 127 -0.98 4.71 9.82
C PHE A 127 -0.69 3.77 11.00
N GLU A 128 -0.84 2.47 10.79
CA GLU A 128 -0.78 1.48 11.87
C GLU A 128 0.67 1.15 12.25
N GLY A 129 0.89 1.08 13.54
CA GLY A 129 2.11 0.52 14.13
C GLY A 129 3.38 1.37 14.00
N LEU A 130 3.28 2.62 13.57
CA LEU A 130 4.45 3.47 13.45
C LEU A 130 4.75 4.17 14.78
N VAL A 131 5.82 3.73 15.42
CA VAL A 131 6.38 4.39 16.61
C VAL A 131 6.94 5.76 16.22
N TYR A 132 7.39 5.92 14.98
CA TYR A 132 8.03 7.13 14.45
C TYR A 132 7.23 7.66 13.24
N ASP A 133 6.01 8.12 13.48
CA ASP A 133 5.11 8.64 12.44
C ASP A 133 5.58 9.93 11.76
N HIS A 134 6.47 10.66 12.43
CA HIS A 134 7.07 11.90 11.95
C HIS A 134 8.31 11.69 11.06
N VAL A 135 8.79 10.45 10.95
CA VAL A 135 9.96 10.10 10.13
C VAL A 135 9.50 9.50 8.80
N GLY A 136 9.75 10.18 7.71
CA GLY A 136 9.49 9.68 6.36
C GLY A 136 10.56 8.69 5.88
N VAL A 137 10.23 7.87 4.91
CA VAL A 137 11.22 6.97 4.27
C VAL A 137 12.37 7.78 3.68
N GLN A 138 12.06 8.92 3.08
CA GLN A 138 13.05 9.85 2.51
C GLN A 138 14.03 10.43 3.54
N ASP A 139 13.66 10.38 4.85
CA ASP A 139 14.50 10.92 5.91
C ASP A 139 15.53 9.91 6.41
N ILE A 140 15.30 8.62 6.13
CA ILE A 140 16.11 7.50 6.68
C ILE A 140 16.72 6.60 5.63
N VAL A 141 16.20 6.59 4.39
CA VAL A 141 16.75 5.79 3.29
C VAL A 141 17.73 6.65 2.50
N ILE A 142 18.95 6.16 2.38
CA ILE A 142 20.02 6.82 1.63
C ILE A 142 20.48 5.91 0.50
N GLU A 143 21.17 6.49 -0.49
CA GLU A 143 21.78 5.70 -1.55
C GLU A 143 22.84 4.74 -0.98
N PRO A 144 22.93 3.53 -1.55
CA PRO A 144 23.92 2.54 -1.12
C PRO A 144 25.34 3.06 -1.27
N PHE A 145 26.17 2.83 -0.27
CA PHE A 145 27.59 3.14 -0.29
C PHE A 145 28.41 1.94 0.23
N GLU A 146 29.71 1.92 -0.08
CA GLU A 146 30.60 0.88 0.42
C GLU A 146 30.90 1.11 1.91
N ILE A 147 30.45 0.18 2.75
CA ILE A 147 30.65 0.25 4.20
C ILE A 147 32.11 -0.07 4.53
N PRO A 148 32.87 0.85 5.12
CA PRO A 148 34.26 0.63 5.51
C PRO A 148 34.44 -0.65 6.33
N SER A 149 35.49 -1.39 6.05
CA SER A 149 35.73 -2.71 6.67
C SER A 149 36.00 -2.63 8.18
N HIS A 150 36.49 -1.49 8.67
CA HIS A 150 36.80 -1.25 10.08
C HIS A 150 35.58 -0.85 10.92
N TRP A 151 34.43 -0.54 10.27
CA TRP A 151 33.20 -0.25 11.03
C TRP A 151 32.70 -1.51 11.73
N ARG A 152 32.30 -1.34 12.97
CA ARG A 152 31.69 -2.44 13.74
C ARG A 152 30.39 -2.85 13.12
N ARG A 153 30.20 -4.16 13.00
CA ARG A 153 28.98 -4.74 12.43
C ARG A 153 28.24 -5.54 13.48
N TYR A 154 26.91 -5.42 13.46
CA TYR A 154 26.02 -6.06 14.41
C TYR A 154 24.92 -6.79 13.64
N CYS A 155 24.42 -7.86 14.26
CA CYS A 155 23.26 -8.58 13.77
C CYS A 155 22.22 -8.62 14.88
N SER A 156 21.00 -8.26 14.58
CA SER A 156 19.84 -8.43 15.46
C SER A 156 18.86 -9.42 14.87
N ILE A 157 18.29 -10.28 15.70
CA ILE A 157 17.34 -11.30 15.27
C ILE A 157 16.14 -11.22 16.21
N ASP A 158 14.96 -11.18 15.59
CA ASP A 158 13.67 -11.31 16.26
C ASP A 158 12.92 -12.50 15.66
N PHE A 159 12.58 -13.48 16.50
CA PHE A 159 11.94 -14.70 16.08
C PHE A 159 10.41 -14.53 16.10
N GLY A 160 9.79 -14.73 14.97
CA GLY A 160 8.34 -14.76 14.84
C GLY A 160 7.89 -15.83 13.85
N TYR A 161 6.66 -16.35 14.06
CA TYR A 161 5.99 -17.24 13.11
C TYR A 161 4.75 -16.57 12.53
N THR A 162 3.80 -16.20 13.36
CA THR A 162 2.64 -15.39 12.95
C THR A 162 3.07 -13.94 12.73
N ASN A 163 3.81 -13.39 13.69
CA ASN A 163 4.57 -12.16 13.46
C ASN A 163 5.79 -12.46 12.59
N PRO A 164 6.28 -11.51 11.82
CA PRO A 164 7.43 -11.74 10.96
C PRO A 164 8.68 -12.17 11.74
N PHE A 165 9.43 -13.11 11.19
CA PHE A 165 10.84 -13.29 11.54
C PHE A 165 11.63 -12.13 10.94
N VAL A 166 12.48 -11.51 11.74
CA VAL A 166 13.32 -10.40 11.31
C VAL A 166 14.77 -10.70 11.64
N CYS A 167 15.65 -10.53 10.66
CA CYS A 167 17.10 -10.54 10.88
C CYS A 167 17.69 -9.34 10.15
N GLN A 168 18.37 -8.49 10.91
CA GLN A 168 18.92 -7.23 10.42
C GLN A 168 20.44 -7.15 10.65
N TRP A 169 21.16 -6.65 9.67
CA TRP A 169 22.58 -6.38 9.75
C TRP A 169 22.85 -4.88 9.70
N TRP A 170 23.53 -4.43 10.73
CA TRP A 170 23.81 -3.02 10.96
C TRP A 170 25.32 -2.76 10.95
N ALA A 171 25.71 -1.61 10.43
CA ALA A 171 27.05 -1.07 10.57
C ALA A 171 26.99 0.21 11.43
N CYS A 172 27.92 0.36 12.34
CA CYS A 172 28.03 1.52 13.21
C CYS A 172 29.21 2.39 12.77
N CYS A 173 28.89 3.61 12.33
CA CYS A 173 29.91 4.62 12.05
C CYS A 173 30.56 5.08 13.35
N PRO A 174 31.91 5.11 13.46
CA PRO A 174 32.61 5.71 14.59
C PRO A 174 32.26 7.20 14.80
N GLU A 175 32.40 7.67 16.03
CA GLU A 175 32.00 9.05 16.42
C GLU A 175 32.80 10.15 15.72
N ASP A 176 34.04 9.85 15.38
CA ASP A 176 35.05 10.75 14.84
C ASP A 176 35.28 10.57 13.32
N GLU A 177 34.48 9.73 12.68
CA GLU A 177 34.59 9.46 11.26
C GLU A 177 33.45 10.15 10.47
N GLU A 178 33.79 10.72 9.33
CA GLU A 178 32.84 11.26 8.36
C GLU A 178 32.42 10.18 7.37
N ILE A 179 31.17 10.24 6.91
CA ILE A 179 30.69 9.34 5.86
C ILE A 179 31.40 9.68 4.55
N PRO A 180 31.69 8.66 3.72
CA PRO A 180 32.31 8.88 2.42
C PRO A 180 31.56 9.95 1.61
N GLU A 181 32.29 10.84 0.96
CA GLU A 181 31.72 11.83 0.05
C GLU A 181 30.83 11.16 -1.01
N GLY A 182 29.65 11.71 -1.22
CA GLY A 182 28.70 11.22 -2.23
C GLY A 182 27.49 10.46 -1.69
N VAL A 183 27.31 10.34 -0.38
CA VAL A 183 26.07 9.81 0.20
C VAL A 183 24.97 10.86 0.08
N ILE A 184 24.04 10.62 -0.83
CA ILE A 184 22.87 11.48 -1.07
C ILE A 184 21.60 10.70 -0.79
N ASN A 185 20.55 11.38 -0.34
CA ASN A 185 19.24 10.75 -0.25
C ASN A 185 18.59 10.61 -1.64
N THR A 186 17.46 9.91 -1.70
CA THR A 186 16.69 9.68 -2.92
C THR A 186 16.21 10.97 -3.62
N GLU A 187 16.23 12.10 -2.92
CA GLU A 187 15.88 13.43 -3.47
C GLU A 187 17.10 14.25 -3.94
N GLY A 188 18.29 13.66 -3.88
CA GLY A 188 19.53 14.32 -4.28
C GLY A 188 20.11 15.29 -3.25
N ASN A 189 19.55 15.34 -2.05
CA ASN A 189 20.07 16.15 -0.95
C ASN A 189 21.17 15.36 -0.22
N CYS A 190 22.30 16.01 0.02
CA CYS A 190 23.33 15.43 0.86
C CYS A 190 22.79 15.27 2.28
N ILE A 191 22.55 14.04 2.72
CA ILE A 191 22.36 13.79 4.14
C ILE A 191 23.75 13.78 4.75
N ILE A 192 24.05 14.79 5.55
CA ILE A 192 25.14 14.71 6.49
C ILE A 192 24.57 13.95 7.69
N PRO A 193 24.81 12.64 7.84
CA PRO A 193 24.39 11.95 9.03
C PRO A 193 25.13 12.60 10.17
N ALA A 194 24.46 12.73 11.28
CA ALA A 194 25.15 12.99 12.53
C ALA A 194 26.33 12.01 12.62
N ARG A 195 27.48 12.46 13.10
CA ARG A 195 28.73 11.67 13.25
C ARG A 195 28.55 10.33 13.98
N LYS A 196 27.38 10.07 14.52
CA LYS A 196 26.90 8.82 15.11
C LYS A 196 25.78 8.29 14.26
N GLY A 197 25.97 7.18 13.61
CA GLY A 197 24.94 6.60 12.79
C GLY A 197 24.99 5.09 12.76
N TRP A 198 23.80 4.49 12.78
CA TRP A 198 23.60 3.08 12.54
C TRP A 198 23.01 2.93 11.14
N TYR A 199 23.66 2.12 10.32
CA TYR A 199 23.26 1.88 8.95
C TYR A 199 22.76 0.46 8.79
N LEU A 200 21.45 0.31 8.51
CA LEU A 200 20.88 -0.96 8.12
C LEU A 200 21.25 -1.22 6.66
N TYR A 201 22.09 -2.22 6.40
CA TYR A 201 22.57 -2.52 5.06
C TYR A 201 22.04 -3.83 4.51
N ARG A 202 21.41 -4.66 5.33
CA ARG A 202 20.78 -5.90 4.92
C ARG A 202 19.68 -6.28 5.90
N GLU A 203 18.55 -6.74 5.36
CA GLU A 203 17.44 -7.24 6.15
C GLU A 203 16.89 -8.53 5.53
N ILE A 204 16.45 -9.44 6.41
CA ILE A 204 15.61 -10.58 6.09
C ILE A 204 14.32 -10.39 6.89
N TYR A 205 13.19 -10.38 6.18
CA TYR A 205 11.88 -10.14 6.78
C TYR A 205 10.83 -11.04 6.14
N TYR A 206 10.30 -12.02 6.88
CA TYR A 206 9.20 -12.84 6.41
C TYR A 206 8.39 -13.45 7.54
N SER A 207 7.12 -13.74 7.25
CA SER A 207 6.20 -14.43 8.13
C SER A 207 5.80 -15.80 7.57
N LYS A 208 5.27 -16.67 8.43
CA LYS A 208 4.73 -18.00 8.08
C LYS A 208 5.74 -18.93 7.39
N ARG A 209 7.03 -18.80 7.70
CA ARG A 209 8.09 -19.73 7.28
C ARG A 209 8.75 -20.34 8.51
N LEU A 210 9.02 -21.61 8.46
CA LEU A 210 9.90 -22.28 9.42
C LEU A 210 11.34 -21.99 8.99
N VAL A 211 12.21 -21.72 9.96
CA VAL A 211 13.65 -21.68 9.72
C VAL A 211 14.10 -23.13 9.71
N GLU A 212 14.33 -23.69 8.53
CA GLU A 212 15.03 -24.96 8.41
C GLU A 212 16.52 -24.70 8.72
N ILE A 213 17.02 -25.40 9.74
CA ILE A 213 18.41 -25.35 10.19
C ILE A 213 19.23 -26.32 9.34
#